data_c8d2e5dafc1a3466c6a4f609caa107dd
#
_entry.id   c8d2e5dafc1a3466c6a4f609caa107dd
#
_cell.length_a   1.000
_cell.length_b   1.000
_cell.length_c   1.000
_cell.angle_alpha   90.00
_cell.angle_beta   90.00
_cell.angle_gamma   90.00
#
_symmetry.space_group_name_H-M   'P 1'
#
loop_
_entity.id
_entity.type
_entity.pdbx_description
1 polymer ?
#
loop_
_entity_poly.entity_id
_entity_poly.type
_entity_poly.pdbx_seq_one_letter_code
_entity_poly.pdbx_strand_id
1 'polypeptide(L)'
;MKSLVCYPCPADTPRSDPPSTMAHRVNHGQAGVALITVLLIVFLASVTATSLAALQQIAIRRSTVLQHQQQARLYTLGAEQWAMLALARDRKQNETDHPGEAWANPPSSALSIQGGVLAITMRDLQGCFNLNNLWQPASTTSSDTTDPKKQPEKDGKPANQDQDQADDQPADSKSPPATPKPANTTGTRDSNESTKSGKARLNETQFRVLQRLLTGLELKPELAQAIVDWIDPDQDPLFPDGAEDSDYSVRTPSYLAANRFLYSVTELRLIKGVDSEVYDKLAPLVCVLPSNTPLNVNTAPARVLAALANDQDLKDLEPLLEDR
;
A
#
# COMPACT_ATOMS: atom_id res chain seq x y z
N MET A 1 -44.04 -7.54 -39.98
CA MET A 1 -45.34 -7.31 -40.61
C MET A 1 -45.42 -5.88 -41.09
N LYS A 2 -45.54 -5.73 -42.32
CA LYS A 2 -46.08 -4.77 -43.28
C LYS A 2 -45.10 -4.51 -44.44
N SER A 3 -45.39 -5.25 -45.47
CA SER A 3 -44.91 -5.15 -46.84
C SER A 3 -45.50 -3.88 -47.47
N LEU A 4 -44.71 -3.11 -48.16
CA LEU A 4 -45.18 -2.07 -49.08
C LEU A 4 -44.66 -2.39 -50.44
N VAL A 5 -45.62 -2.73 -51.30
CA VAL A 5 -45.48 -3.00 -52.74
C VAL A 5 -45.54 -1.67 -53.46
N CYS A 6 -44.58 -1.42 -54.36
CA CYS A 6 -44.63 -0.27 -55.25
C CYS A 6 -44.94 -0.75 -56.67
N TYR A 7 -46.00 -0.19 -57.25
CA TYR A 7 -46.50 -0.45 -58.61
C TYR A 7 -45.68 0.33 -59.68
N PRO A 8 -45.56 -0.19 -60.87
CA PRO A 8 -44.84 0.47 -61.96
C PRO A 8 -45.72 1.47 -62.74
N CYS A 9 -45.14 2.60 -63.14
CA CYS A 9 -45.73 3.58 -64.05
C CYS A 9 -45.52 3.19 -65.54
N PRO A 10 -46.43 3.56 -66.43
CA PRO A 10 -46.41 3.12 -67.79
C PRO A 10 -45.46 3.93 -68.70
N ALA A 11 -45.02 3.27 -69.80
CA ALA A 11 -44.11 3.72 -70.79
C ALA A 11 -44.73 4.81 -71.72
N ASP A 12 -43.97 5.89 -71.91
CA ASP A 12 -44.22 6.84 -73.00
C ASP A 12 -43.31 6.57 -74.21
N THR A 13 -43.89 6.63 -75.36
CA THR A 13 -43.34 6.32 -76.70
C THR A 13 -42.29 7.37 -77.13
N PRO A 14 -41.33 6.96 -78.01
CA PRO A 14 -40.23 7.85 -78.42
C PRO A 14 -40.64 8.73 -79.62
N ARG A 15 -40.35 10.00 -79.48
CA ARG A 15 -40.36 10.99 -80.57
C ARG A 15 -38.97 11.07 -81.18
N SER A 16 -38.86 10.73 -82.46
CA SER A 16 -37.66 10.78 -83.26
C SER A 16 -37.36 12.21 -83.71
N ASP A 17 -36.23 12.76 -83.26
CA ASP A 17 -35.60 13.95 -83.78
C ASP A 17 -34.29 13.60 -84.52
N PRO A 18 -33.92 14.31 -85.63
CA PRO A 18 -32.82 13.94 -86.50
C PRO A 18 -31.45 14.29 -85.89
N PRO A 19 -30.37 13.64 -86.35
CA PRO A 19 -29.07 13.74 -85.77
C PRO A 19 -28.42 15.09 -86.12
N SER A 20 -28.18 15.88 -85.10
CA SER A 20 -27.25 17.03 -85.18
C SER A 20 -25.83 16.50 -85.01
N THR A 21 -25.05 16.51 -86.07
CA THR A 21 -23.62 16.29 -86.07
C THR A 21 -22.90 17.37 -85.26
N MET A 22 -22.70 17.16 -83.96
CA MET A 22 -21.75 17.96 -83.23
C MET A 22 -20.35 17.44 -83.44
N ALA A 23 -19.59 18.24 -84.18
CA ALA A 23 -18.15 18.04 -84.30
C ALA A 23 -17.47 18.15 -82.98
N HIS A 24 -17.08 17.02 -82.44
CA HIS A 24 -16.20 16.98 -81.27
C HIS A 24 -14.83 17.56 -81.64
N ARG A 25 -14.60 18.84 -81.24
CA ARG A 25 -13.23 19.36 -81.17
C ARG A 25 -12.51 18.62 -80.10
N VAL A 26 -11.70 17.66 -80.45
CA VAL A 26 -10.76 17.00 -79.58
C VAL A 26 -9.66 18.02 -79.26
N ASN A 27 -9.77 18.64 -78.08
CA ASN A 27 -8.76 19.56 -77.57
C ASN A 27 -7.56 18.74 -77.04
N HIS A 28 -6.57 18.50 -77.94
CA HIS A 28 -5.38 17.70 -77.61
C HIS A 28 -4.38 18.37 -76.67
N GLY A 29 -4.68 19.59 -76.15
CA GLY A 29 -3.76 20.34 -75.29
C GLY A 29 -3.87 20.06 -73.80
N GLN A 30 -4.89 19.31 -73.35
CA GLN A 30 -5.14 19.13 -71.87
C GLN A 30 -4.79 17.74 -71.29
N ALA A 31 -4.44 16.80 -72.16
CA ALA A 31 -4.16 15.42 -71.70
C ALA A 31 -2.95 15.29 -70.78
N GLY A 32 -1.93 16.13 -70.94
CA GLY A 32 -0.74 16.12 -70.09
C GLY A 32 -0.99 16.67 -68.66
N VAL A 33 -1.84 17.70 -68.57
CA VAL A 33 -2.17 18.30 -67.27
C VAL A 33 -3.07 17.36 -66.43
N ALA A 34 -4.04 16.69 -67.08
CA ALA A 34 -4.92 15.73 -66.46
C ALA A 34 -4.14 14.53 -65.83
N LEU A 35 -3.12 14.04 -66.57
CA LEU A 35 -2.27 12.95 -66.01
C LEU A 35 -1.50 13.38 -64.80
N ILE A 36 -0.90 14.58 -64.80
CA ILE A 36 -0.15 15.11 -63.66
C ILE A 36 -1.07 15.33 -62.44
N THR A 37 -2.28 15.85 -62.63
CA THR A 37 -3.23 16.07 -61.52
C THR A 37 -3.70 14.74 -60.93
N VAL A 38 -3.97 13.72 -61.75
CA VAL A 38 -4.33 12.38 -61.28
C VAL A 38 -3.18 11.75 -60.47
N LEU A 39 -1.93 11.83 -60.99
CA LEU A 39 -0.76 11.33 -60.26
C LEU A 39 -0.55 12.04 -58.94
N LEU A 40 -0.75 13.36 -58.91
CA LEU A 40 -0.66 14.14 -57.66
C LEU A 40 -1.71 13.71 -56.65
N ILE A 41 -2.95 13.50 -57.08
CA ILE A 41 -4.05 13.06 -56.19
C ILE A 41 -3.75 11.65 -55.67
N VAL A 42 -3.32 10.73 -56.51
CA VAL A 42 -2.94 9.37 -56.12
C VAL A 42 -1.76 9.39 -55.12
N PHE A 43 -0.76 10.23 -55.38
CA PHE A 43 0.36 10.41 -54.46
C PHE A 43 -0.10 10.92 -53.06
N LEU A 44 -0.89 11.98 -53.04
CA LEU A 44 -1.44 12.54 -51.80
C LEU A 44 -2.33 11.52 -51.08
N ALA A 45 -3.17 10.79 -51.81
CA ALA A 45 -4.00 9.73 -51.24
C ALA A 45 -3.15 8.60 -50.66
N SER A 46 -2.06 8.22 -51.31
CA SER A 46 -1.14 7.18 -50.79
C SER A 46 -0.42 7.62 -49.54
N VAL A 47 0.07 8.87 -49.48
CA VAL A 47 0.73 9.42 -48.28
C VAL A 47 -0.24 9.51 -47.13
N THR A 48 -1.47 9.97 -47.34
CA THR A 48 -2.49 10.04 -46.27
C THR A 48 -2.92 8.66 -45.79
N ALA A 49 -3.08 7.69 -46.71
CA ALA A 49 -3.42 6.32 -46.36
C ALA A 49 -2.33 5.63 -45.52
N THR A 50 -1.05 5.80 -45.90
CA THR A 50 0.07 5.24 -45.13
C THR A 50 0.20 5.88 -43.76
N SER A 51 0.02 7.20 -43.63
CA SER A 51 0.02 7.92 -42.35
C SER A 51 -1.11 7.44 -41.45
N LEU A 52 -2.33 7.28 -41.99
CA LEU A 52 -3.48 6.79 -41.22
C LEU A 52 -3.27 5.35 -40.76
N ALA A 53 -2.72 4.48 -41.60
CA ALA A 53 -2.40 3.09 -41.25
C ALA A 53 -1.39 3.02 -40.11
N ALA A 54 -0.35 3.86 -40.14
CA ALA A 54 0.63 3.94 -39.03
C ALA A 54 -0.01 4.36 -37.71
N LEU A 55 -0.87 5.37 -37.71
CA LEU A 55 -1.61 5.83 -36.54
C LEU A 55 -2.54 4.74 -35.99
N GLN A 56 -3.26 4.03 -36.86
CA GLN A 56 -4.12 2.92 -36.50
C GLN A 56 -3.32 1.78 -35.82
N GLN A 57 -2.15 1.45 -36.37
CA GLN A 57 -1.29 0.42 -35.80
C GLN A 57 -0.81 0.76 -34.42
N ILE A 58 -0.45 2.03 -34.14
CA ILE A 58 -0.08 2.51 -32.82
C ILE A 58 -1.29 2.43 -31.86
N ALA A 59 -2.48 2.85 -32.31
CA ALA A 59 -3.70 2.79 -31.51
C ALA A 59 -4.07 1.35 -31.12
N ILE A 60 -3.98 0.40 -32.05
CA ILE A 60 -4.22 -1.02 -31.80
C ILE A 60 -3.22 -1.55 -30.77
N ARG A 61 -1.92 -1.30 -30.95
CA ARG A 61 -0.89 -1.73 -29.97
C ARG A 61 -1.17 -1.17 -28.58
N ARG A 62 -1.49 0.12 -28.47
CA ARG A 62 -1.83 0.75 -27.20
C ARG A 62 -3.06 0.11 -26.57
N SER A 63 -4.11 -0.11 -27.32
CA SER A 63 -5.34 -0.78 -26.86
C SER A 63 -5.04 -2.21 -26.35
N THR A 64 -4.25 -2.98 -27.10
CA THR A 64 -3.86 -4.33 -26.73
C THR A 64 -3.07 -4.35 -25.39
N VAL A 65 -2.10 -3.44 -25.24
CA VAL A 65 -1.32 -3.33 -23.99
C VAL A 65 -2.22 -3.00 -22.81
N LEU A 66 -3.13 -2.04 -22.96
CA LEU A 66 -4.09 -1.67 -21.91
C LEU A 66 -5.00 -2.85 -21.55
N GLN A 67 -5.48 -3.59 -22.54
CA GLN A 67 -6.32 -4.77 -22.31
C GLN A 67 -5.56 -5.86 -21.55
N HIS A 68 -4.31 -6.14 -21.93
CA HIS A 68 -3.47 -7.10 -21.20
C HIS A 68 -3.19 -6.66 -19.77
N GLN A 69 -2.94 -5.37 -19.54
CA GLN A 69 -2.75 -4.84 -18.18
C GLN A 69 -4.02 -5.00 -17.32
N GLN A 70 -5.19 -4.71 -17.86
CA GLN A 70 -6.45 -4.91 -17.17
C GLN A 70 -6.70 -6.38 -16.85
N GLN A 71 -6.44 -7.26 -17.82
CA GLN A 71 -6.58 -8.71 -17.64
C GLN A 71 -5.61 -9.22 -16.56
N ALA A 72 -4.33 -8.81 -16.59
CA ALA A 72 -3.35 -9.17 -15.57
C ALA A 72 -3.80 -8.71 -14.18
N ARG A 73 -4.33 -7.49 -14.06
CA ARG A 73 -4.89 -6.99 -12.80
C ARG A 73 -6.04 -7.84 -12.27
N LEU A 74 -6.95 -8.28 -13.14
CA LEU A 74 -8.05 -9.16 -12.74
C LEU A 74 -7.54 -10.52 -12.26
N TYR A 75 -6.52 -11.08 -12.91
CA TYR A 75 -5.89 -12.32 -12.47
C TYR A 75 -5.20 -12.16 -11.10
N THR A 76 -4.51 -11.04 -10.85
CA THR A 76 -3.89 -10.78 -9.54
C THR A 76 -4.92 -10.63 -8.43
N LEU A 77 -6.05 -9.95 -8.68
CA LEU A 77 -7.16 -9.88 -7.73
C LEU A 77 -7.78 -11.26 -7.47
N GLY A 78 -7.91 -12.10 -8.51
CA GLY A 78 -8.38 -13.49 -8.37
C GLY A 78 -7.40 -14.33 -7.55
N ALA A 79 -6.10 -14.14 -7.74
CA ALA A 79 -5.04 -14.79 -6.95
C ALA A 79 -5.10 -14.41 -5.47
N GLU A 80 -5.33 -13.13 -5.17
CA GLU A 80 -5.51 -12.63 -3.80
C GLU A 80 -6.71 -13.31 -3.13
N GLN A 81 -7.85 -13.38 -3.81
CA GLN A 81 -9.03 -14.07 -3.27
C GLN A 81 -8.79 -15.56 -3.05
N TRP A 82 -8.06 -16.21 -3.93
CA TRP A 82 -7.67 -17.59 -3.76
C TRP A 82 -6.74 -17.78 -2.55
N ALA A 83 -5.75 -16.91 -2.39
CA ALA A 83 -4.85 -16.92 -1.24
C ALA A 83 -5.59 -16.72 0.08
N MET A 84 -6.52 -15.76 0.14
CA MET A 84 -7.38 -15.56 1.32
C MET A 84 -8.21 -16.81 1.66
N LEU A 85 -8.75 -17.50 0.64
CA LEU A 85 -9.49 -18.74 0.85
C LEU A 85 -8.58 -19.88 1.33
N ALA A 86 -7.34 -19.97 0.84
CA ALA A 86 -6.35 -20.95 1.29
C ALA A 86 -6.04 -20.73 2.77
N LEU A 87 -5.72 -19.51 3.18
CA LEU A 87 -5.46 -19.16 4.59
C LEU A 87 -6.68 -19.38 5.49
N ALA A 88 -7.88 -19.05 5.01
CA ALA A 88 -9.11 -19.28 5.77
C ALA A 88 -9.42 -20.79 5.99
N ARG A 89 -8.98 -21.66 5.07
CA ARG A 89 -9.09 -23.12 5.24
C ARG A 89 -8.05 -23.63 6.21
N ASP A 90 -6.83 -23.14 6.09
CA ASP A 90 -5.72 -23.46 6.95
C ASP A 90 -6.03 -23.20 8.42
N ARG A 91 -6.48 -21.99 8.74
CA ARG A 91 -6.94 -21.59 10.08
C ARG A 91 -7.99 -22.52 10.71
N LYS A 92 -8.74 -23.28 9.90
CA LYS A 92 -9.71 -24.27 10.41
C LYS A 92 -9.07 -25.63 10.73
N GLN A 93 -7.88 -25.89 10.23
CA GLN A 93 -7.19 -27.17 10.36
C GLN A 93 -6.19 -27.13 11.52
N ASN A 94 -5.52 -26.00 11.71
CA ASN A 94 -4.55 -25.80 12.78
C ASN A 94 -4.55 -24.34 13.26
N GLU A 95 -3.85 -24.07 14.35
CA GLU A 95 -3.67 -22.74 14.95
C GLU A 95 -2.21 -22.26 14.86
N THR A 96 -1.33 -23.04 14.21
CA THR A 96 0.11 -22.78 14.19
C THR A 96 0.56 -22.62 12.75
N ASP A 97 1.03 -21.42 12.40
CA ASP A 97 1.55 -21.12 11.07
C ASP A 97 3.05 -21.46 10.99
N HIS A 98 3.45 -22.29 10.00
CA HIS A 98 4.84 -22.66 9.75
C HIS A 98 5.14 -22.88 8.24
N PRO A 99 6.43 -22.83 7.80
CA PRO A 99 6.81 -22.91 6.39
C PRO A 99 6.46 -24.23 5.70
N GLY A 100 6.23 -25.32 6.46
CA GLY A 100 5.87 -26.65 5.94
C GLY A 100 4.42 -26.76 5.45
N GLU A 101 3.58 -25.77 5.69
CA GLU A 101 2.16 -25.80 5.37
C GLU A 101 1.85 -25.55 3.90
N ALA A 102 0.64 -25.95 3.48
CA ALA A 102 0.19 -25.86 2.11
C ALA A 102 0.09 -24.42 1.60
N TRP A 103 -0.17 -23.46 2.48
CA TRP A 103 -0.20 -22.05 2.10
C TRP A 103 1.20 -21.51 1.77
N ALA A 104 2.23 -21.93 2.49
CA ALA A 104 3.61 -21.54 2.26
C ALA A 104 4.21 -22.20 1.01
N ASN A 105 3.80 -23.45 0.74
CA ASN A 105 4.25 -24.26 -0.38
C ASN A 105 3.05 -24.69 -1.25
N PRO A 106 2.38 -23.78 -1.96
CA PRO A 106 1.24 -24.18 -2.77
C PRO A 106 1.65 -25.17 -3.85
N PRO A 107 0.89 -26.28 -4.06
CA PRO A 107 1.25 -27.38 -4.96
C PRO A 107 1.40 -26.97 -6.44
N SER A 108 0.95 -25.78 -6.81
CA SER A 108 1.21 -25.15 -8.10
C SER A 108 1.48 -23.68 -7.89
N SER A 109 2.74 -23.37 -7.59
CA SER A 109 3.23 -21.99 -7.50
C SER A 109 3.08 -21.21 -8.83
N ALA A 110 2.88 -21.91 -9.94
CA ALA A 110 2.71 -21.33 -11.27
C ALA A 110 1.49 -21.94 -11.97
N LEU A 111 0.42 -21.15 -12.07
CA LEU A 111 -0.81 -21.51 -12.81
C LEU A 111 -0.72 -21.01 -14.25
N SER A 112 -0.86 -21.91 -15.22
CA SER A 112 -0.99 -21.54 -16.61
C SER A 112 -2.37 -20.90 -16.84
N ILE A 113 -2.38 -19.67 -17.30
CA ILE A 113 -3.58 -18.89 -17.61
C ILE A 113 -3.58 -18.47 -19.07
N GLN A 114 -4.73 -18.04 -19.58
CA GLN A 114 -4.81 -17.52 -20.95
C GLN A 114 -3.95 -16.24 -21.08
N GLY A 115 -2.87 -16.35 -21.85
CA GLY A 115 -1.96 -15.24 -22.12
C GLY A 115 -0.73 -15.14 -21.19
N GLY A 116 -0.49 -16.14 -20.31
CA GLY A 116 0.70 -16.13 -19.45
C GLY A 116 0.70 -17.16 -18.34
N VAL A 117 1.52 -16.87 -17.34
CA VAL A 117 1.65 -17.69 -16.14
C VAL A 117 1.38 -16.79 -14.93
N LEU A 118 0.58 -17.25 -13.98
CA LEU A 118 0.32 -16.62 -12.69
C LEU A 118 1.13 -17.35 -11.62
N ALA A 119 2.09 -16.67 -11.00
CA ALA A 119 2.81 -17.18 -9.84
C ALA A 119 2.25 -16.54 -8.56
N ILE A 120 2.01 -17.38 -7.55
CA ILE A 120 1.50 -16.95 -6.25
C ILE A 120 2.50 -17.40 -5.19
N THR A 121 2.99 -16.45 -4.41
CA THR A 121 3.82 -16.68 -3.23
C THR A 121 3.19 -16.00 -2.03
N MET A 122 3.13 -16.70 -0.91
CA MET A 122 2.65 -16.14 0.36
C MET A 122 3.80 -16.16 1.36
N ARG A 123 3.89 -15.12 2.16
CA ARG A 123 4.89 -15.01 3.22
C ARG A 123 4.22 -14.48 4.47
N ASP A 124 4.50 -15.12 5.60
CA ASP A 124 4.13 -14.59 6.89
C ASP A 124 5.03 -13.39 7.26
N LEU A 125 4.41 -12.23 7.44
CA LEU A 125 5.10 -11.04 7.86
C LEU A 125 5.34 -10.98 9.37
N GLN A 126 4.72 -11.85 10.16
CA GLN A 126 5.05 -11.98 11.57
C GLN A 126 6.38 -12.73 11.81
N GLY A 127 6.91 -13.41 10.79
CA GLY A 127 8.24 -14.01 10.87
C GLY A 127 9.39 -13.00 10.78
N CYS A 128 9.17 -11.73 10.46
CA CYS A 128 10.21 -10.71 10.37
C CYS A 128 10.23 -9.80 11.61
N PHE A 129 11.38 -9.16 11.88
CA PHE A 129 11.50 -8.19 12.96
C PHE A 129 10.68 -6.93 12.64
N ASN A 130 9.65 -6.65 13.44
CA ASN A 130 8.80 -5.48 13.25
C ASN A 130 9.47 -4.22 13.78
N LEU A 131 9.87 -3.30 12.89
CA LEU A 131 10.51 -2.04 13.25
C LEU A 131 9.63 -1.14 14.11
N ASN A 132 8.31 -1.18 13.94
CA ASN A 132 7.39 -0.38 14.74
C ASN A 132 7.27 -0.87 16.20
N ASN A 133 7.81 -2.05 16.52
CA ASN A 133 7.90 -2.51 17.91
C ASN A 133 9.01 -1.80 18.71
N LEU A 134 9.88 -1.04 18.05
CA LEU A 134 10.92 -0.24 18.70
C LEU A 134 10.32 0.87 19.59
N TRP A 135 9.15 1.39 19.22
CA TRP A 135 8.48 2.45 19.94
C TRP A 135 7.12 2.01 20.48
N GLN A 136 6.91 2.17 21.78
CA GLN A 136 5.65 1.88 22.43
C GLN A 136 4.84 3.16 22.55
N PRO A 137 3.64 3.26 21.97
CA PRO A 137 2.77 4.40 22.18
C PRO A 137 2.31 4.45 23.65
N ALA A 138 1.92 5.63 24.10
CA ALA A 138 1.33 5.79 25.43
C ALA A 138 0.10 4.87 25.57
N SER A 139 0.12 3.99 26.54
CA SER A 139 -1.04 3.14 26.83
C SER A 139 -2.17 4.01 27.38
N THR A 140 -3.19 4.25 26.57
CA THR A 140 -4.50 4.67 27.10
C THR A 140 -5.11 3.45 27.77
N THR A 141 -4.91 3.30 29.05
CA THR A 141 -5.68 2.34 29.85
C THR A 141 -7.11 2.84 29.92
N SER A 142 -7.95 2.47 28.96
CA SER A 142 -9.39 2.40 29.20
C SER A 142 -9.59 1.24 30.17
N SER A 143 -9.71 1.60 31.46
CA SER A 143 -10.17 0.71 32.50
C SER A 143 -11.65 0.42 32.25
N ASP A 144 -11.92 -0.54 31.38
CA ASP A 144 -13.22 -1.16 31.26
C ASP A 144 -13.07 -2.65 31.56
N THR A 145 -12.79 -2.92 32.85
CA THR A 145 -12.95 -4.24 33.45
C THR A 145 -14.40 -4.37 33.91
N THR A 146 -15.28 -4.64 32.98
CA THR A 146 -16.55 -5.28 33.32
C THR A 146 -16.28 -6.75 33.57
N ASP A 147 -16.09 -7.07 34.85
CA ASP A 147 -16.06 -8.42 35.39
C ASP A 147 -17.51 -9.01 35.34
N PRO A 148 -17.77 -10.08 34.58
CA PRO A 148 -19.10 -10.66 34.50
C PRO A 148 -19.23 -11.79 35.51
N LYS A 149 -19.40 -11.47 36.85
CA LYS A 149 -19.93 -12.41 37.82
C LYS A 149 -20.25 -11.73 39.17
N LYS A 150 -21.49 -11.26 39.30
CA LYS A 150 -22.29 -11.37 40.50
C LYS A 150 -23.73 -10.93 40.21
N GLN A 151 -24.60 -11.88 40.08
CA GLN A 151 -26.01 -11.68 40.33
C GLN A 151 -26.22 -11.43 41.84
N PRO A 152 -27.16 -10.54 42.20
CA PRO A 152 -28.02 -10.80 43.33
C PRO A 152 -29.48 -10.82 42.92
N GLU A 153 -30.15 -11.77 43.54
CA GLU A 153 -31.59 -11.97 43.51
C GLU A 153 -32.39 -10.79 44.08
N LYS A 154 -33.60 -10.65 43.50
CA LYS A 154 -34.88 -10.15 43.97
C LYS A 154 -35.03 -9.48 45.36
N ASP A 155 -35.67 -8.31 45.40
CA ASP A 155 -37.08 -8.22 45.86
C ASP A 155 -37.58 -6.75 45.84
N GLY A 156 -38.89 -6.58 45.43
CA GLY A 156 -39.81 -5.60 46.00
C GLY A 156 -40.05 -4.28 45.28
N LYS A 157 -41.07 -4.23 44.52
CA LYS A 157 -42.04 -3.25 44.02
C LYS A 157 -42.52 -2.20 45.06
N PRO A 158 -43.34 -1.15 44.71
CA PRO A 158 -43.37 -0.16 43.62
C PRO A 158 -43.73 1.28 44.07
N ALA A 159 -43.90 2.15 43.09
CA ALA A 159 -44.90 3.25 42.95
C ALA A 159 -44.49 4.71 43.10
N ASN A 160 -44.94 5.40 42.08
CA ASN A 160 -45.54 6.75 41.90
C ASN A 160 -44.61 7.92 41.64
N GLN A 161 -44.78 8.51 40.44
CA GLN A 161 -45.62 9.66 40.02
C GLN A 161 -45.17 10.97 40.66
N ASP A 162 -44.94 12.07 40.04
CA ASP A 162 -45.54 12.86 38.97
C ASP A 162 -44.62 14.02 38.57
N GLN A 163 -44.68 14.43 37.31
CA GLN A 163 -44.96 15.79 36.77
C GLN A 163 -44.16 16.99 37.38
N ASP A 164 -43.64 17.93 36.66
CA ASP A 164 -44.06 18.76 35.55
C ASP A 164 -42.99 19.83 35.23
N GLN A 165 -42.89 20.17 33.96
CA GLN A 165 -42.82 21.50 33.33
C GLN A 165 -41.65 22.48 33.63
N ALA A 166 -40.91 22.74 32.60
CA ALA A 166 -40.98 23.93 31.70
C ALA A 166 -40.15 25.17 32.14
N ASP A 167 -39.48 25.64 31.18
CA ASP A 167 -39.30 27.01 30.68
C ASP A 167 -37.97 27.75 30.92
N ASP A 168 -37.50 28.14 29.76
CA ASP A 168 -36.95 29.45 29.35
C ASP A 168 -35.48 29.78 29.51
N GLN A 169 -34.93 30.05 28.33
CA GLN A 169 -33.77 30.88 27.98
C GLN A 169 -34.02 32.38 28.39
N PRO A 170 -33.10 33.35 28.18
CA PRO A 170 -31.76 33.31 27.55
C PRO A 170 -30.69 34.33 28.16
N ALA A 171 -29.54 34.30 27.52
CA ALA A 171 -28.67 35.45 27.17
C ALA A 171 -27.61 35.99 28.15
N ASP A 172 -26.46 36.07 27.56
CA ASP A 172 -25.51 37.16 27.37
C ASP A 172 -24.21 37.26 28.17
N SER A 173 -23.18 37.24 27.38
CA SER A 173 -22.04 38.17 27.27
C SER A 173 -20.78 38.00 28.17
N LYS A 174 -19.71 37.97 27.41
CA LYS A 174 -18.42 38.68 27.56
C LYS A 174 -17.20 37.98 28.19
N SER A 175 -16.24 37.95 27.29
CA SER A 175 -14.79 37.66 27.36
C SER A 175 -13.98 38.47 28.41
N PRO A 176 -12.64 38.35 28.32
CA PRO A 176 -11.73 37.77 29.31
C PRO A 176 -11.00 38.89 30.09
N PRO A 177 -10.01 38.77 30.88
CA PRO A 177 -8.68 38.20 30.67
C PRO A 177 -7.90 37.73 31.96
N ALA A 178 -6.66 37.36 31.69
CA ALA A 178 -5.45 37.56 32.51
C ALA A 178 -4.79 36.31 33.11
N THR A 179 -3.64 36.04 32.51
CA THR A 179 -2.45 35.39 33.10
C THR A 179 -2.15 35.83 34.53
N PRO A 180 -1.57 34.97 35.35
CA PRO A 180 -0.33 35.36 36.02
C PRO A 180 0.78 34.32 35.96
N LYS A 181 1.98 34.87 36.04
CA LYS A 181 3.34 34.38 36.04
C LYS A 181 3.75 33.68 37.38
N PRO A 182 4.93 33.10 37.45
CA PRO A 182 5.24 31.88 38.20
C PRO A 182 5.71 32.10 39.63
N ALA A 183 5.60 31.09 40.44
CA ALA A 183 6.31 31.02 41.73
C ALA A 183 7.09 29.69 41.80
N ASN A 184 8.37 29.87 41.93
CA ASN A 184 9.39 28.91 42.31
C ASN A 184 9.10 28.38 43.73
N THR A 185 9.14 27.08 43.94
CA THR A 185 9.46 26.54 45.26
C THR A 185 10.12 25.16 45.15
N THR A 186 11.34 25.15 45.56
CA THR A 186 12.21 24.02 45.89
C THR A 186 11.58 23.15 46.98
N GLY A 187 11.62 21.82 46.82
CA GLY A 187 11.36 20.97 47.97
C GLY A 187 11.17 19.49 47.67
N THR A 188 12.22 18.73 47.90
CA THR A 188 12.27 17.42 48.56
C THR A 188 11.71 16.19 47.83
N ARG A 189 12.62 15.28 47.54
CA ARG A 189 12.42 13.87 47.19
C ARG A 189 11.50 13.20 48.22
N ASP A 190 10.45 12.61 47.71
CA ASP A 190 9.85 11.44 48.31
C ASP A 190 9.47 10.43 47.24
N SER A 191 10.08 9.29 47.38
CA SER A 191 9.80 8.07 46.66
C SER A 191 8.37 7.61 46.94
N ASN A 192 7.51 7.75 45.97
CA ASN A 192 6.23 7.04 45.97
C ASN A 192 5.95 6.47 44.60
N GLU A 193 5.98 5.17 44.56
CA GLU A 193 5.64 4.33 43.44
C GLU A 193 4.16 4.54 43.09
N SER A 194 3.91 5.47 42.20
CA SER A 194 2.56 5.78 41.68
C SER A 194 2.44 5.30 40.26
N THR A 195 1.54 4.37 40.06
CA THR A 195 0.87 3.98 38.78
C THR A 195 1.25 4.86 37.58
N LYS A 196 2.23 4.41 36.82
CA LYS A 196 2.69 5.10 35.63
C LYS A 196 1.64 4.91 34.52
N SER A 197 0.81 5.92 34.30
CA SER A 197 0.22 6.17 32.99
C SER A 197 1.39 6.12 31.99
N GLY A 198 1.40 5.10 31.13
CA GLY A 198 2.53 4.83 30.26
C GLY A 198 2.70 5.96 29.26
N LYS A 199 3.74 6.77 29.43
CA LYS A 199 4.21 7.68 28.38
C LYS A 199 4.74 6.84 27.22
N ALA A 200 4.58 7.34 25.99
CA ALA A 200 5.25 6.79 24.82
C ALA A 200 6.76 6.68 25.10
N ARG A 201 7.36 5.55 24.77
CA ARG A 201 8.76 5.28 25.13
C ARG A 201 9.43 4.26 24.20
N LEU A 202 10.74 4.34 24.14
CA LEU A 202 11.59 3.33 23.51
C LEU A 202 11.37 1.95 24.17
N ASN A 203 11.22 0.93 23.34
CA ASN A 203 11.23 -0.47 23.76
C ASN A 203 12.68 -0.99 23.81
N GLU A 204 13.30 -0.87 24.97
CA GLU A 204 14.69 -1.26 25.19
C GLU A 204 15.01 -2.70 24.77
N THR A 205 14.06 -3.62 24.96
CA THR A 205 14.22 -5.02 24.59
C THR A 205 14.31 -5.16 23.07
N GLN A 206 13.38 -4.55 22.34
CA GLN A 206 13.37 -4.60 20.87
C GLN A 206 14.56 -3.83 20.28
N PHE A 207 14.97 -2.74 20.90
CA PHE A 207 16.16 -1.99 20.51
C PHE A 207 17.43 -2.87 20.57
N ARG A 208 17.63 -3.61 21.66
CA ARG A 208 18.76 -4.55 21.77
C ARG A 208 18.69 -5.68 20.77
N VAL A 209 17.49 -6.19 20.46
CA VAL A 209 17.30 -7.20 19.42
C VAL A 209 17.72 -6.64 18.05
N LEU A 210 17.34 -5.40 17.72
CA LEU A 210 17.77 -4.76 16.48
C LEU A 210 19.29 -4.59 16.42
N GLN A 211 19.91 -4.14 17.50
CA GLN A 211 21.39 -4.01 17.56
C GLN A 211 22.10 -5.35 17.31
N ARG A 212 21.61 -6.44 17.91
CA ARG A 212 22.15 -7.79 17.65
C ARG A 212 21.91 -8.25 16.22
N LEU A 213 20.73 -7.96 15.66
CA LEU A 213 20.43 -8.26 14.26
C LEU A 213 21.40 -7.54 13.32
N LEU A 214 21.65 -6.25 13.55
CA LEU A 214 22.62 -5.47 12.79
C LEU A 214 24.03 -6.05 12.92
N THR A 215 24.46 -6.36 14.14
CA THR A 215 25.76 -7.01 14.39
C THR A 215 25.90 -8.35 13.66
N GLY A 216 24.86 -9.20 13.71
CA GLY A 216 24.83 -10.48 13.00
C GLY A 216 24.83 -10.36 11.47
N LEU A 217 24.52 -9.17 10.94
CA LEU A 217 24.60 -8.83 9.52
C LEU A 217 25.93 -8.14 9.14
N GLU A 218 26.86 -8.01 10.10
CA GLU A 218 28.10 -7.25 9.94
C GLU A 218 27.84 -5.76 9.62
N LEU A 219 26.75 -5.21 10.17
CA LEU A 219 26.37 -3.81 10.09
C LEU A 219 26.65 -3.12 11.41
N LYS A 220 26.70 -1.80 11.38
CA LYS A 220 26.92 -0.97 12.57
C LYS A 220 25.68 -1.02 13.48
N PRO A 221 25.79 -1.48 14.72
CA PRO A 221 24.66 -1.53 15.66
C PRO A 221 24.11 -0.14 16.01
N GLU A 222 24.91 0.92 15.84
CA GLU A 222 24.53 2.32 16.07
C GLU A 222 23.43 2.78 15.12
N LEU A 223 23.29 2.14 13.93
CA LEU A 223 22.17 2.41 13.01
C LEU A 223 20.79 2.26 13.68
N ALA A 224 20.70 1.43 14.73
CA ALA A 224 19.47 1.28 15.49
C ALA A 224 18.98 2.60 16.11
N GLN A 225 19.90 3.52 16.45
CA GLN A 225 19.57 4.84 17.02
C GLN A 225 18.87 5.71 15.97
N ALA A 226 19.48 5.86 14.80
CA ALA A 226 18.86 6.62 13.71
C ALA A 226 17.52 6.04 13.23
N ILE A 227 17.31 4.72 13.37
CA ILE A 227 16.02 4.08 13.05
C ILE A 227 14.97 4.41 14.12
N VAL A 228 15.35 4.51 15.39
CA VAL A 228 14.44 4.91 16.48
C VAL A 228 14.07 6.37 16.34
N ASP A 229 15.04 7.27 16.16
CA ASP A 229 14.82 8.71 15.98
C ASP A 229 13.93 9.01 14.77
N TRP A 230 13.95 8.14 13.73
CA TRP A 230 13.04 8.24 12.60
C TRP A 230 11.58 8.00 12.99
N ILE A 231 11.33 7.21 14.05
CA ILE A 231 10.00 6.74 14.46
C ILE A 231 9.43 7.55 15.62
N ASP A 232 10.28 7.96 16.57
CA ASP A 232 9.82 8.64 17.78
C ASP A 232 9.31 10.06 17.50
N PRO A 233 8.48 10.60 18.39
CA PRO A 233 7.80 11.88 18.13
C PRO A 233 8.59 13.11 18.59
N ASP A 234 9.74 12.95 19.23
CA ASP A 234 10.55 14.07 19.68
C ASP A 234 11.65 14.44 18.67
N GLN A 235 12.57 15.32 19.01
CA GLN A 235 13.67 15.76 18.16
C GLN A 235 15.01 15.72 18.89
N ASP A 236 15.09 14.90 19.91
CA ASP A 236 16.29 14.72 20.72
C ASP A 236 17.06 13.48 20.24
N PRO A 237 18.13 13.63 19.45
CA PRO A 237 18.81 12.48 18.85
C PRO A 237 19.40 11.55 19.89
N LEU A 238 19.24 10.25 19.71
CA LEU A 238 19.86 9.24 20.53
C LEU A 238 21.38 9.26 20.35
N PHE A 239 22.10 9.39 21.45
CA PHE A 239 23.57 9.45 21.45
C PHE A 239 24.16 8.03 21.31
N PRO A 240 25.28 7.85 20.50
CA PRO A 240 26.04 8.89 19.78
C PRO A 240 25.63 9.11 18.31
N ASP A 241 24.90 8.21 17.66
CA ASP A 241 24.73 8.18 16.20
C ASP A 241 23.27 8.37 15.73
N GLY A 242 22.44 8.91 16.59
CA GLY A 242 21.07 9.30 16.25
C GLY A 242 20.99 10.34 15.14
N ALA A 243 19.80 10.54 14.60
CA ALA A 243 19.59 11.49 13.50
C ALA A 243 18.19 12.08 13.51
N GLU A 244 18.11 13.40 13.54
CA GLU A 244 16.91 14.19 13.57
C GLU A 244 16.84 15.18 12.40
N ASP A 245 15.85 16.04 12.40
CA ASP A 245 15.58 17.05 11.36
C ASP A 245 16.83 17.83 10.92
N SER A 246 17.74 18.12 11.84
CA SER A 246 19.00 18.81 11.54
C SER A 246 19.90 18.03 10.58
N ASP A 247 19.88 16.68 10.67
CA ASP A 247 20.66 15.81 9.80
C ASP A 247 20.04 15.64 8.41
N TYR A 248 18.72 15.68 8.33
CA TYR A 248 17.98 15.45 7.09
C TYR A 248 17.74 16.72 6.28
N SER A 249 17.64 17.88 6.94
CA SER A 249 17.45 19.18 6.29
C SER A 249 18.61 19.64 5.43
N VAL A 250 19.83 19.18 5.71
CA VAL A 250 21.05 19.50 4.93
C VAL A 250 21.25 18.63 3.69
N ARG A 251 20.42 17.61 3.50
CA ARG A 251 20.50 16.71 2.33
C ARG A 251 19.92 17.33 1.07
N THR A 252 20.19 16.72 -0.06
CA THR A 252 19.61 17.13 -1.36
C THR A 252 18.92 15.95 -2.03
N PRO A 253 17.60 15.96 -2.20
CA PRO A 253 16.65 16.98 -1.69
C PRO A 253 16.57 17.00 -0.16
N SER A 254 16.26 18.16 0.41
CA SER A 254 16.03 18.35 1.84
C SER A 254 14.70 17.73 2.26
N TYR A 255 14.68 17.05 3.40
CA TYR A 255 13.49 16.49 4.04
C TYR A 255 13.67 16.48 5.56
N LEU A 256 12.66 16.06 6.31
CA LEU A 256 12.65 15.97 7.76
C LEU A 256 12.51 14.50 8.20
N ALA A 257 12.83 14.21 9.45
CA ALA A 257 12.53 12.93 10.07
C ALA A 257 11.00 12.66 10.00
N ALA A 258 10.60 11.39 9.98
CA ALA A 258 9.18 11.07 9.87
C ALA A 258 8.43 11.30 11.18
N ASN A 259 9.08 11.16 12.33
CA ASN A 259 8.58 11.27 13.71
C ASN A 259 7.23 10.56 13.90
N ARG A 260 7.12 9.38 13.30
CA ARG A 260 5.94 8.51 13.29
C ARG A 260 6.32 7.08 12.94
N PHE A 261 5.43 6.16 13.23
CA PHE A 261 5.59 4.77 12.76
C PHE A 261 5.83 4.69 11.25
N LEU A 262 6.70 3.78 10.86
CA LEU A 262 6.97 3.46 9.47
C LEU A 262 5.72 2.88 8.81
N TYR A 263 5.51 3.23 7.54
CA TYR A 263 4.47 2.63 6.68
C TYR A 263 5.03 1.61 5.70
N SER A 264 6.33 1.71 5.40
CA SER A 264 6.99 0.82 4.45
C SER A 264 8.44 0.59 4.83
N VAL A 265 8.93 -0.63 4.63
CA VAL A 265 10.35 -0.97 4.78
C VAL A 265 11.24 -0.09 3.88
N THR A 266 10.70 0.41 2.76
CA THR A 266 11.46 1.29 1.85
C THR A 266 11.84 2.64 2.47
N GLU A 267 11.16 3.09 3.53
CA GLU A 267 11.51 4.30 4.28
C GLU A 267 12.91 4.20 4.92
N LEU A 268 13.39 3.00 5.20
CA LEU A 268 14.77 2.80 5.67
C LEU A 268 15.82 3.49 4.78
N ARG A 269 15.58 3.60 3.48
CA ARG A 269 16.50 4.27 2.54
C ARG A 269 16.62 5.78 2.76
N LEU A 270 15.73 6.37 3.54
CA LEU A 270 15.75 7.78 3.91
C LEU A 270 16.55 8.01 5.18
N ILE A 271 16.78 6.98 5.99
CA ILE A 271 17.44 7.06 7.30
C ILE A 271 18.94 7.27 7.13
N LYS A 272 19.52 8.07 8.00
CA LYS A 272 20.97 8.33 8.03
C LYS A 272 21.73 7.02 8.24
N GLY A 273 22.76 6.80 7.44
CA GLY A 273 23.61 5.61 7.53
C GLY A 273 23.07 4.38 6.82
N VAL A 274 21.85 4.40 6.28
CA VAL A 274 21.31 3.32 5.47
C VAL A 274 21.59 3.60 3.99
N ASP A 275 22.59 2.95 3.46
CA ASP A 275 22.89 2.91 2.03
C ASP A 275 22.22 1.70 1.36
N SER A 276 22.52 1.48 0.07
CA SER A 276 21.94 0.36 -0.67
C SER A 276 22.37 -1.00 -0.12
N GLU A 277 23.62 -1.12 0.32
CA GLU A 277 24.15 -2.38 0.87
C GLU A 277 23.49 -2.73 2.21
N VAL A 278 23.40 -1.75 3.11
CA VAL A 278 22.70 -1.89 4.38
C VAL A 278 21.24 -2.25 4.16
N TYR A 279 20.56 -1.55 3.24
CA TYR A 279 19.15 -1.82 2.91
C TYR A 279 18.96 -3.24 2.38
N ASP A 280 19.79 -3.68 1.43
CA ASP A 280 19.64 -5.01 0.80
C ASP A 280 19.88 -6.16 1.79
N LYS A 281 20.75 -5.95 2.79
CA LYS A 281 20.97 -6.92 3.88
C LYS A 281 19.85 -6.92 4.91
N LEU A 282 19.29 -5.76 5.26
CA LEU A 282 18.34 -5.60 6.35
C LEU A 282 16.88 -5.82 5.91
N ALA A 283 16.49 -5.30 4.75
CA ALA A 283 15.11 -5.30 4.27
C ALA A 283 14.44 -6.69 4.21
N PRO A 284 15.14 -7.80 3.88
CA PRO A 284 14.53 -9.14 3.88
C PRO A 284 14.13 -9.66 5.27
N LEU A 285 14.73 -9.11 6.34
CA LEU A 285 14.62 -9.60 7.72
C LEU A 285 13.69 -8.74 8.59
N VAL A 286 13.33 -7.55 8.11
CA VAL A 286 12.48 -6.61 8.85
C VAL A 286 11.14 -6.39 8.16
N CYS A 287 10.18 -5.91 8.91
CA CYS A 287 8.85 -5.54 8.42
C CYS A 287 8.31 -4.33 9.15
N VAL A 288 7.19 -3.87 8.65
CA VAL A 288 6.44 -2.74 9.18
C VAL A 288 5.00 -3.19 9.39
N LEU A 289 4.69 -3.52 10.62
CA LEU A 289 3.38 -3.97 11.09
C LEU A 289 2.90 -3.03 12.20
N PRO A 290 1.64 -3.11 12.64
CA PRO A 290 1.20 -2.38 13.83
C PRO A 290 2.13 -2.64 15.02
N SER A 291 2.31 -1.62 15.87
CA SER A 291 3.11 -1.78 17.11
C SER A 291 2.53 -2.89 17.99
N ASN A 292 3.40 -3.55 18.75
CA ASN A 292 3.07 -4.70 19.62
C ASN A 292 2.60 -5.96 18.85
N THR A 293 2.81 -6.04 17.53
CA THR A 293 2.60 -7.31 16.82
C THR A 293 3.65 -8.32 17.26
N PRO A 294 3.24 -9.52 17.76
CA PRO A 294 4.17 -10.56 18.17
C PRO A 294 4.92 -11.15 16.98
N LEU A 295 6.11 -11.65 17.24
CA LEU A 295 6.89 -12.38 16.23
C LEU A 295 6.47 -13.85 16.22
N ASN A 296 6.24 -14.41 15.03
CA ASN A 296 6.04 -15.84 14.83
C ASN A 296 7.41 -16.53 14.71
N VAL A 297 7.79 -17.27 15.74
CA VAL A 297 9.09 -17.95 15.79
C VAL A 297 9.19 -19.10 14.77
N ASN A 298 8.06 -19.68 14.36
CA ASN A 298 8.05 -20.78 13.40
C ASN A 298 8.36 -20.36 11.97
N THR A 299 8.03 -19.11 11.61
CA THR A 299 8.28 -18.56 10.26
C THR A 299 9.47 -17.59 10.21
N ALA A 300 10.03 -17.25 11.39
CA ALA A 300 11.12 -16.29 11.48
C ALA A 300 12.43 -16.84 10.88
N PRO A 301 13.17 -16.06 10.07
CA PRO A 301 14.49 -16.44 9.56
C PRO A 301 15.47 -16.68 10.71
N ALA A 302 16.44 -17.60 10.48
CA ALA A 302 17.46 -17.94 11.46
C ALA A 302 18.18 -16.72 12.08
N ARG A 303 18.49 -15.71 11.25
CA ARG A 303 19.16 -14.48 11.70
C ARG A 303 18.30 -13.65 12.67
N VAL A 304 16.98 -13.64 12.47
CA VAL A 304 16.04 -12.95 13.37
C VAL A 304 15.96 -13.69 14.69
N LEU A 305 15.92 -15.02 14.66
CA LEU A 305 15.92 -15.86 15.87
C LEU A 305 17.20 -15.72 16.66
N ALA A 306 18.37 -15.75 15.98
CA ALA A 306 19.67 -15.52 16.64
C ALA A 306 19.75 -14.16 17.34
N ALA A 307 19.15 -13.13 16.74
CA ALA A 307 19.06 -11.82 17.38
C ALA A 307 18.15 -11.79 18.62
N LEU A 308 17.15 -12.66 18.68
CA LEU A 308 16.26 -12.81 19.85
C LEU A 308 16.93 -13.60 20.97
N ALA A 309 17.60 -14.69 20.62
CA ALA A 309 18.34 -15.52 21.56
C ALA A 309 19.63 -14.79 21.97
N ASN A 310 19.76 -14.45 23.25
CA ASN A 310 20.95 -13.78 23.78
C ASN A 310 22.21 -14.61 23.48
N ASP A 311 23.08 -14.10 22.61
CA ASP A 311 24.43 -14.63 22.32
C ASP A 311 24.50 -16.13 21.88
N GLN A 312 23.43 -16.68 21.32
CA GLN A 312 23.49 -18.01 20.73
C GLN A 312 24.03 -17.96 19.30
N ASP A 313 24.95 -18.84 18.97
CA ASP A 313 25.44 -18.98 17.60
C ASP A 313 24.31 -19.52 16.68
N LEU A 314 24.32 -19.10 15.41
CA LEU A 314 23.39 -19.62 14.39
C LEU A 314 23.40 -21.16 14.33
N LYS A 315 24.51 -21.81 14.65
CA LYS A 315 24.67 -23.25 14.69
C LYS A 315 23.80 -23.92 15.77
N ASP A 316 23.60 -23.24 16.89
CA ASP A 316 22.78 -23.77 17.99
C ASP A 316 21.28 -23.74 17.65
N LEU A 317 20.91 -22.97 16.63
CA LEU A 317 19.53 -22.86 16.14
C LEU A 317 19.22 -23.81 14.97
N GLU A 318 20.23 -24.46 14.36
CA GLU A 318 20.02 -25.40 13.25
C GLU A 318 18.98 -26.48 13.60
N PRO A 319 19.02 -27.17 14.78
CA PRO A 319 18.02 -28.16 15.11
C PRO A 319 16.59 -27.64 15.19
N LEU A 320 16.43 -26.39 15.67
CA LEU A 320 15.12 -25.71 15.72
C LEU A 320 14.60 -25.32 14.34
N LEU A 321 15.49 -25.17 13.36
CA LEU A 321 15.15 -24.80 11.98
C LEU A 321 14.80 -26.05 11.14
N GLU A 322 15.36 -27.21 11.48
CA GLU A 322 15.07 -28.47 10.81
C GLU A 322 13.72 -29.09 11.22
N ASP A 323 13.23 -28.76 12.43
CA ASP A 323 11.98 -29.31 12.98
C ASP A 323 10.71 -28.48 12.58
N ARG A 324 10.82 -27.51 11.69
CA ARG A 324 9.73 -26.59 11.31
C ARG A 324 8.92 -27.01 10.12
#